data_43a9d59bd500f54b45eff6724399915c
#
_entry.id   43a9d59bd500f54b45eff6724399915c
#
_cell.length_a   1.000
_cell.length_b   1.000
_cell.length_c   1.000
_cell.angle_alpha   90.00
_cell.angle_beta   90.00
_cell.angle_gamma   90.00
#
_symmetry.space_group_name_H-M   'P 1'
#
loop_
_entity.id
_entity.type
_entity.pdbx_description
1 polymer ?
#
loop_
_entity_poly.entity_id
_entity_poly.type
_entity_poly.pdbx_seq_one_letter_code
_entity_poly.pdbx_strand_id
1 'polypeptide(L)'
;MTSFDRFQAEPSADMEKQRAELAAIIRRNTTDDGSYQTAVGSLFMSRHTRSHDFAPVLAQPALCIMAQGRKEVRLADEFFNYDPLNYLVVSVSMPLSGRVVNVSPEEPILAVRLDIDPAEIPALIADAGPLAVPTRPTG
;
A
#
# COMPACT_ATOMS: atom_id res chain seq x y z
N MET A 1 -2.71 16.95 -13.18
CA MET A 1 -1.80 16.07 -12.44
C MET A 1 -2.51 15.45 -11.27
N THR A 2 -2.46 14.15 -11.16
CA THR A 2 -3.10 13.47 -10.05
C THR A 2 -2.19 13.47 -8.83
N SER A 3 -2.78 13.59 -7.64
CA SER A 3 -2.09 13.52 -6.37
C SER A 3 -1.99 12.08 -5.85
N PHE A 4 -2.47 11.15 -6.63
CA PHE A 4 -2.56 9.74 -6.27
C PHE A 4 -2.28 8.90 -7.52
N ASP A 5 -1.31 8.03 -7.44
CA ASP A 5 -0.96 7.13 -8.54
C ASP A 5 -0.99 5.69 -8.06
N ARG A 6 -1.50 4.82 -8.91
CA ARG A 6 -1.50 3.39 -8.70
C ARG A 6 -0.54 2.76 -9.70
N PHE A 7 0.34 1.92 -9.22
CA PHE A 7 1.29 1.20 -10.04
C PHE A 7 0.98 -0.28 -9.99
N GLN A 8 0.82 -0.87 -11.17
CA GLN A 8 0.54 -2.29 -11.28
C GLN A 8 1.82 -3.03 -11.64
N ALA A 9 2.16 -4.03 -10.84
CA ALA A 9 3.29 -4.90 -11.09
C ALA A 9 2.84 -6.11 -11.89
N GLU A 10 3.75 -6.67 -12.71
CA GLU A 10 3.45 -7.90 -13.43
C GLU A 10 3.74 -9.11 -12.53
N PRO A 11 2.81 -10.08 -12.47
CA PRO A 11 3.05 -11.28 -11.68
C PRO A 11 4.20 -12.09 -12.27
N SER A 12 5.10 -12.53 -11.41
CA SER A 12 6.20 -13.41 -11.75
C SER A 12 6.51 -14.31 -10.56
N ALA A 13 7.26 -15.37 -10.81
CA ALA A 13 7.68 -16.27 -9.74
C ALA A 13 8.59 -15.57 -8.74
N ASP A 14 9.49 -14.71 -9.22
CA ASP A 14 10.38 -13.94 -8.35
C ASP A 14 9.60 -12.93 -7.51
N MET A 15 8.61 -12.28 -8.09
CA MET A 15 7.77 -11.34 -7.37
C MET A 15 6.99 -12.05 -6.27
N GLU A 16 6.42 -13.23 -6.56
CA GLU A 16 5.70 -14.00 -5.57
C GLU A 16 6.60 -14.42 -4.41
N LYS A 17 7.83 -14.82 -4.71
CA LYS A 17 8.80 -15.16 -3.69
C LYS A 17 9.12 -13.96 -2.81
N GLN A 18 9.36 -12.80 -3.41
CA GLN A 18 9.64 -11.57 -2.69
C GLN A 18 8.45 -11.13 -1.84
N ARG A 19 7.24 -11.24 -2.39
CA ARG A 19 6.02 -10.94 -1.65
C ARG A 19 5.91 -11.82 -0.41
N ALA A 20 6.12 -13.13 -0.57
CA ALA A 20 6.02 -14.07 0.54
C ALA A 20 7.08 -13.79 1.61
N GLU A 21 8.30 -13.43 1.21
CA GLU A 21 9.36 -13.08 2.14
C GLU A 21 9.01 -11.81 2.92
N LEU A 22 8.49 -10.79 2.24
CA LEU A 22 8.07 -9.55 2.87
C LEU A 22 6.92 -9.81 3.85
N ALA A 23 5.93 -10.60 3.44
CA ALA A 23 4.82 -10.95 4.33
C ALA A 23 5.31 -11.65 5.59
N ALA A 24 6.28 -12.55 5.46
CA ALA A 24 6.85 -13.24 6.62
C ALA A 24 7.57 -12.28 7.57
N ILE A 25 8.30 -11.31 7.02
CA ILE A 25 8.98 -10.29 7.82
C ILE A 25 7.95 -9.44 8.58
N ILE A 26 6.92 -8.98 7.90
CA ILE A 26 5.88 -8.17 8.53
C ILE A 26 5.17 -8.97 9.61
N ARG A 27 4.84 -10.23 9.33
CA ARG A 27 4.16 -11.09 10.29
C ARG A 27 4.96 -11.25 11.57
N ARG A 28 6.28 -11.41 11.46
CA ARG A 28 7.15 -11.56 12.64
C ARG A 28 7.27 -10.28 13.45
N ASN A 29 7.11 -9.12 12.83
CA ASN A 29 7.33 -7.82 13.45
C ASN A 29 6.06 -7.10 13.86
N THR A 30 4.89 -7.72 13.63
CA THR A 30 3.59 -7.15 14.01
C THR A 30 2.81 -8.22 14.78
N THR A 31 2.63 -8.05 16.08
CA THR A 31 1.94 -9.04 16.91
C THR A 31 0.43 -8.80 16.94
N ASP A 32 0.02 -7.55 16.91
CA ASP A 32 -1.38 -7.15 17.01
C ASP A 32 -1.75 -6.22 15.85
N ASP A 33 -3.04 -5.98 15.68
CA ASP A 33 -3.52 -5.02 14.69
C ASP A 33 -2.96 -3.64 14.97
N GLY A 34 -2.56 -2.93 13.92
CA GLY A 34 -2.04 -1.59 14.01
C GLY A 34 -0.82 -1.37 13.15
N SER A 35 -0.24 -0.19 13.29
CA SER A 35 0.97 0.22 12.59
C SER A 35 2.15 0.28 13.56
N TYR A 36 3.28 -0.23 13.13
CA TYR A 36 4.50 -0.32 13.95
C TYR A 36 5.64 0.39 13.23
N GLN A 37 6.24 1.37 13.90
CA GLN A 37 7.41 2.02 13.38
C GLN A 37 8.59 1.06 13.42
N THR A 38 9.38 1.03 12.34
CA THR A 38 10.58 0.21 12.28
C THR A 38 11.81 0.99 12.72
N ALA A 39 12.98 0.35 12.70
CA ALA A 39 14.24 1.04 12.97
C ALA A 39 14.52 2.16 11.93
N VAL A 40 13.96 2.05 10.74
CA VAL A 40 13.95 3.14 9.76
C VAL A 40 12.74 3.99 10.10
N GLY A 41 12.97 5.21 10.60
CA GLY A 41 11.92 6.04 11.20
C GLY A 41 10.75 6.40 10.29
N SER A 42 10.94 6.37 8.97
CA SER A 42 9.88 6.65 7.99
C SER A 42 9.17 5.40 7.49
N LEU A 43 9.63 4.20 7.88
CA LEU A 43 9.07 2.94 7.41
C LEU A 43 8.22 2.31 8.51
N PHE A 44 6.98 1.99 8.18
CA PHE A 44 6.02 1.38 9.08
C PHE A 44 5.53 0.06 8.52
N MET A 45 5.33 -0.91 9.40
CA MET A 45 4.70 -2.18 9.09
C MET A 45 3.33 -2.22 9.74
N SER A 46 2.35 -2.82 9.08
CA SER A 46 1.00 -2.87 9.63
C SER A 46 0.36 -4.24 9.44
N ARG A 47 -0.55 -4.55 10.35
CA ARG A 47 -1.35 -5.77 10.35
C ARG A 47 -2.81 -5.41 10.65
N HIS A 48 -3.73 -6.02 9.91
CA HIS A 48 -5.17 -5.87 10.16
C HIS A 48 -5.84 -7.23 10.00
N THR A 49 -6.57 -7.65 11.02
CA THR A 49 -7.24 -8.95 11.04
C THR A 49 -8.76 -8.82 11.00
N ARG A 50 -9.30 -7.61 10.99
CA ARG A 50 -10.73 -7.37 11.05
C ARG A 50 -11.23 -6.67 9.81
N SER A 51 -12.37 -7.15 9.32
CA SER A 51 -13.06 -6.50 8.20
C SER A 51 -13.79 -5.25 8.68
N HIS A 52 -13.90 -4.28 7.79
CA HIS A 52 -14.74 -3.10 8.02
C HIS A 52 -15.20 -2.54 6.69
N ASP A 53 -16.34 -1.85 6.71
CA ASP A 53 -16.86 -1.15 5.55
C ASP A 53 -16.05 0.12 5.29
N PHE A 54 -16.36 0.82 4.21
CA PHE A 54 -15.66 2.05 3.85
C PHE A 54 -15.58 3.00 5.03
N ALA A 55 -14.37 3.38 5.37
CA ALA A 55 -14.08 4.30 6.46
C ALA A 55 -13.15 5.39 5.94
N PRO A 56 -13.39 6.65 6.34
CA PRO A 56 -12.56 7.76 5.87
C PRO A 56 -11.15 7.68 6.45
N VAL A 57 -10.18 7.99 5.62
CA VAL A 57 -8.76 8.04 5.99
C VAL A 57 -8.17 9.28 5.35
N LEU A 58 -7.34 10.00 6.11
CA LEU A 58 -6.50 11.04 5.54
C LEU A 58 -5.18 10.40 5.13
N ALA A 59 -4.99 10.19 3.85
CA ALA A 59 -3.75 9.63 3.32
C ALA A 59 -2.68 10.72 3.29
N GLN A 60 -1.50 10.41 3.81
CA GLN A 60 -0.34 11.28 3.80
C GLN A 60 0.60 10.87 2.68
N PRO A 61 1.51 11.77 2.23
CA PRO A 61 2.49 11.40 1.21
C PRO A 61 3.29 10.18 1.63
N ALA A 62 3.21 9.13 0.83
CA ALA A 62 3.83 7.84 1.17
C ALA A 62 3.84 6.91 -0.03
N LEU A 63 4.74 5.93 0.03
CA LEU A 63 4.70 4.74 -0.80
C LEU A 63 4.10 3.62 0.04
N CYS A 64 3.04 3.01 -0.45
CA CYS A 64 2.32 1.96 0.27
C CYS A 64 2.37 0.66 -0.52
N ILE A 65 2.84 -0.40 0.11
CA ILE A 65 2.97 -1.72 -0.51
C ILE A 65 2.22 -2.75 0.33
N MET A 66 1.37 -3.52 -0.32
CA MET A 66 0.64 -4.62 0.29
C MET A 66 1.41 -5.91 0.08
N ALA A 67 1.81 -6.58 1.16
CA ALA A 67 2.47 -7.87 1.06
C ALA A 67 1.48 -9.02 1.07
N GLN A 68 0.34 -8.85 1.74
CA GLN A 68 -0.69 -9.87 1.83
C GLN A 68 -2.04 -9.20 2.07
N GLY A 69 -3.05 -9.69 1.38
CA GLY A 69 -4.41 -9.18 1.53
C GLY A 69 -4.73 -8.09 0.54
N ARG A 70 -5.87 -7.47 0.73
CA ARG A 70 -6.41 -6.49 -0.20
C ARG A 70 -7.28 -5.47 0.52
N LYS A 71 -7.17 -4.23 0.09
CA LYS A 71 -8.11 -3.16 0.46
C LYS A 71 -8.80 -2.64 -0.79
N GLU A 72 -10.04 -2.28 -0.63
CA GLU A 72 -10.75 -1.50 -1.63
C GLU A 72 -10.66 -0.03 -1.23
N VAL A 73 -10.21 0.80 -2.14
CA VAL A 73 -10.00 2.23 -1.91
C VAL A 73 -10.95 3.00 -2.81
N ARG A 74 -11.65 3.97 -2.22
CA ARG A 74 -12.51 4.88 -2.97
C ARG A 74 -11.94 6.29 -2.87
N LEU A 75 -11.71 6.89 -4.05
CA LEU A 75 -11.31 8.27 -4.18
C LEU A 75 -12.31 8.97 -5.07
N ALA A 76 -13.10 9.90 -4.51
CA ALA A 76 -14.24 10.49 -5.20
C ALA A 76 -15.18 9.39 -5.68
N ASP A 77 -15.42 9.30 -7.00
CA ASP A 77 -16.31 8.29 -7.57
C ASP A 77 -15.58 7.06 -8.09
N GLU A 78 -14.27 6.97 -7.89
CA GLU A 78 -13.47 5.89 -8.41
C GLU A 78 -13.10 4.90 -7.33
N PHE A 79 -13.03 3.62 -7.72
CA PHE A 79 -12.68 2.52 -6.84
C PHE A 79 -11.43 1.83 -7.35
N PHE A 80 -10.54 1.51 -6.43
CA PHE A 80 -9.28 0.83 -6.74
C PHE A 80 -9.07 -0.32 -5.78
N ASN A 81 -8.41 -1.37 -6.26
CA ASN A 81 -7.89 -2.41 -5.38
C ASN A 81 -6.46 -2.06 -5.02
N TYR A 82 -6.16 -2.10 -3.73
CA TYR A 82 -4.82 -2.02 -3.22
C TYR A 82 -4.44 -3.42 -2.72
N ASP A 83 -3.55 -4.07 -3.45
CA ASP A 83 -3.17 -5.47 -3.23
C ASP A 83 -1.71 -5.67 -3.65
N PRO A 84 -1.15 -6.90 -3.55
CA PRO A 84 0.28 -7.10 -3.86
C PRO A 84 0.70 -6.74 -5.28
N LEU A 85 -0.23 -6.66 -6.22
CA LEU A 85 0.08 -6.29 -7.60
C LEU A 85 -0.14 -4.80 -7.89
N ASN A 86 -0.74 -4.07 -6.96
CA ASN A 86 -1.13 -2.67 -7.16
C ASN A 86 -0.74 -1.85 -5.95
N TYR A 87 0.48 -1.34 -5.93
CA TYR A 87 0.90 -0.46 -4.83
C TYR A 87 0.51 0.98 -5.11
N LEU A 88 0.53 1.80 -4.07
CA LEU A 88 0.06 3.18 -4.12
C LEU A 88 1.19 4.15 -3.84
N VAL A 89 1.20 5.25 -4.59
CA VAL A 89 2.03 6.40 -4.27
C VAL A 89 1.10 7.59 -4.02
N VAL A 90 1.17 8.13 -2.82
CA VAL A 90 0.39 9.31 -2.44
C VAL A 90 1.34 10.49 -2.44
N SER A 91 1.08 11.49 -3.28
CA SER A 91 1.98 12.63 -3.45
C SER A 91 1.56 13.87 -2.67
N VAL A 92 0.30 13.99 -2.31
CA VAL A 92 -0.20 15.05 -1.44
C VAL A 92 -1.21 14.45 -0.47
N SER A 93 -1.37 15.08 0.69
CA SER A 93 -2.38 14.65 1.65
C SER A 93 -3.76 14.75 1.01
N MET A 94 -4.55 13.70 1.13
CA MET A 94 -5.89 13.69 0.56
C MET A 94 -6.83 12.76 1.34
N PRO A 95 -8.11 13.09 1.42
CA PRO A 95 -9.08 12.18 2.00
C PRO A 95 -9.43 11.08 1.01
N LEU A 96 -9.52 9.86 1.50
CA LEU A 96 -10.05 8.74 0.75
C LEU A 96 -10.77 7.80 1.71
N SER A 97 -11.44 6.79 1.19
CA SER A 97 -12.10 5.79 2.01
C SER A 97 -11.54 4.43 1.69
N GLY A 98 -11.35 3.62 2.71
CA GLY A 98 -10.86 2.27 2.55
C GLY A 98 -11.81 1.25 3.16
N ARG A 99 -11.94 0.09 2.51
CA ARG A 99 -12.71 -1.03 3.00
C ARG A 99 -11.84 -2.27 3.05
N VAL A 100 -11.95 -3.01 4.14
CA VAL A 100 -11.20 -4.25 4.35
C VAL A 100 -12.18 -5.41 4.38
N VAL A 101 -11.96 -6.38 3.52
CA VAL A 101 -12.79 -7.58 3.43
C VAL A 101 -11.89 -8.82 3.33
N ASN A 102 -12.47 -9.98 3.61
CA ASN A 102 -11.79 -11.27 3.45
C ASN A 102 -10.50 -11.39 4.25
N VAL A 103 -10.52 -10.92 5.49
CA VAL A 103 -9.37 -11.01 6.39
C VAL A 103 -9.75 -11.81 7.64
N SER A 104 -8.74 -12.39 8.28
CA SER A 104 -8.89 -13.15 9.52
C SER A 104 -7.55 -13.12 10.26
N PRO A 105 -7.52 -13.59 11.52
CA PRO A 105 -6.23 -13.72 12.23
C PRO A 105 -5.24 -14.63 11.52
N GLU A 106 -5.70 -15.61 10.75
CA GLU A 106 -4.85 -16.53 9.99
C GLU A 106 -4.40 -15.92 8.67
N GLU A 107 -5.23 -15.07 8.08
CA GLU A 107 -4.94 -14.38 6.82
C GLU A 107 -5.15 -12.88 6.95
N PRO A 108 -4.28 -12.20 7.72
CA PRO A 108 -4.41 -10.76 7.92
C PRO A 108 -3.93 -9.97 6.71
N ILE A 109 -4.31 -8.71 6.67
CA ILE A 109 -3.60 -7.75 5.82
C ILE A 109 -2.24 -7.51 6.43
N LEU A 110 -1.19 -7.57 5.60
CA LEU A 110 0.19 -7.25 5.97
C LEU A 110 0.72 -6.26 4.95
N ALA A 111 1.13 -5.09 5.42
CA ALA A 111 1.53 -4.00 4.54
C ALA A 111 2.70 -3.21 5.12
N VAL A 112 3.38 -2.49 4.23
CA VAL A 112 4.40 -1.53 4.62
C VAL A 112 4.05 -0.17 4.04
N ARG A 113 4.41 0.88 4.78
CA ARG A 113 4.25 2.26 4.34
C ARG A 113 5.57 2.99 4.56
N LEU A 114 6.08 3.58 3.51
CA LEU A 114 7.25 4.46 3.59
C LEU A 114 6.76 5.89 3.46
N ASP A 115 6.84 6.65 4.56
CA ASP A 115 6.52 8.06 4.53
C ASP A 115 7.65 8.81 3.82
N ILE A 116 7.31 9.66 2.88
CA ILE A 116 8.30 10.33 2.05
C ILE A 116 7.98 11.82 1.94
N ASP A 117 9.04 12.60 1.70
CA ASP A 117 8.88 14.01 1.33
C ASP A 117 8.30 14.06 -0.08
N PRO A 118 7.19 14.77 -0.31
CA PRO A 118 6.60 14.87 -1.65
C PRO A 118 7.59 15.31 -2.73
N ALA A 119 8.58 16.10 -2.37
CA ALA A 119 9.60 16.55 -3.32
C ALA A 119 10.50 15.41 -3.83
N GLU A 120 10.55 14.30 -3.13
CA GLU A 120 11.37 13.14 -3.48
C GLU A 120 10.64 12.12 -4.34
N ILE A 121 9.31 12.23 -4.47
CA ILE A 121 8.50 11.23 -5.18
C ILE A 121 8.92 11.05 -6.64
N PRO A 122 9.13 12.11 -7.43
CA PRO A 122 9.55 11.94 -8.82
C PRO A 122 10.87 11.16 -8.94
N ALA A 123 11.81 11.40 -8.05
CA ALA A 123 13.08 10.69 -8.06
C ALA A 123 12.91 9.22 -7.71
N LEU A 124 12.05 8.91 -6.76
CA LEU A 124 11.74 7.51 -6.40
C LEU A 124 11.12 6.75 -7.57
N ILE A 125 10.21 7.37 -8.29
CA ILE A 125 9.58 6.76 -9.45
C ILE A 125 10.61 6.53 -10.55
N ALA A 126 11.50 7.48 -10.78
CA ALA A 126 12.54 7.37 -11.79
C ALA A 126 13.54 6.25 -11.42
N ASP A 127 13.94 6.16 -10.16
CA ASP A 127 14.88 5.16 -9.68
C ASP A 127 14.31 3.76 -9.71
N ALA A 128 13.01 3.64 -9.61
CA ALA A 128 12.33 2.36 -9.72
C ALA A 128 12.44 1.77 -11.12
N GLY A 129 12.89 2.56 -12.10
CA GLY A 129 13.09 2.11 -13.47
C GLY A 129 11.79 1.81 -14.18
N PRO A 130 11.83 0.99 -15.23
CA PRO A 130 10.63 0.67 -16.01
C PRO A 130 9.74 -0.34 -15.28
N LEU A 131 9.35 -0.05 -14.06
CA LEU A 131 8.58 -0.98 -13.25
C LEU A 131 7.19 -1.13 -13.80
N ALA A 132 6.35 -0.24 -13.56
CA ALA A 132 4.97 -0.34 -13.96
C ALA A 132 4.55 0.99 -14.56
N VAL A 133 3.76 0.92 -15.61
CA VAL A 133 3.15 2.14 -16.12
C VAL A 133 2.16 2.62 -15.09
N PRO A 134 2.25 3.89 -14.66
CA PRO A 134 1.27 4.41 -13.71
C PRO A 134 -0.12 4.28 -14.28
N THR A 135 -1.02 3.73 -13.48
CA THR A 135 -2.42 3.66 -13.84
C THR A 135 -3.11 4.85 -13.20
N ARG A 136 -3.41 5.85 -13.97
CA ARG A 136 -4.09 7.02 -13.45
C ARG A 136 -5.51 7.07 -13.88
N PRO A 137 -6.38 7.61 -13.02
CA PRO A 137 -7.68 8.02 -13.49
C PRO A 137 -7.48 9.09 -14.57
N THR A 138 -8.09 8.88 -15.72
CA THR A 138 -8.16 9.92 -16.72
C THR A 138 -9.16 10.95 -16.23
N GLY A 139 -8.65 12.05 -15.86
CA GLY A 139 -9.54 13.11 -15.36
C GLY A 139 -9.58 14.25 -16.29
#